data_b5967f170b491e1d641b9e407f4217aa
#
_entry.id   b5967f170b491e1d641b9e407f4217aa
#
_cell.length_a   1.000
_cell.length_b   1.000
_cell.length_c   1.000
_cell.angle_alpha   90.00
_cell.angle_beta   90.00
_cell.angle_gamma   90.00
#
_symmetry.space_group_name_H-M   'P 1'
#
loop_
_entity.id
_entity.type
_entity.pdbx_description
1 polymer ?
#
loop_
_entity_poly.entity_id
_entity_poly.type
_entity_poly.pdbx_seq_one_letter_code
_entity_poly.pdbx_strand_id
1 'polypeptide(L)'
;MMREDRMRVLMAGPDRSVHGGISGVVNNYYDAGLDRMIDLCYIGTMVEGTKLRKLLQAVKAYICFLSKLPHYDIAHVNMASDSSYYRKSVFIRAAKLCRRKVVIHQHGGNFPEFYEKELSERGRRRVRRILSMGDAFLVLGTVWMDFFGAIIGKERITVLPNAIRIPEPKEKQYGVHKILYMGRLCKAKGIGELLAVMPGLKEQYPDVRLYLAGIWEDTELKAKAEALKDYVIDLGWIGGTQKQRYLEECDIFVLPSYFEGQPVSVLEAMANACGIVTTKTGSIPDMIIEGDTGLFAVPRDTKTLGESLSRLLADSDLCRTLGGNARRKAETEFSIDNNIKKLLAVYEAISCREPHHE
;
A
#
# COMPACT_ATOMS: atom_id res chain seq x y z
N MET A 1 20.32 -15.60 22.82
CA MET A 1 19.26 -14.79 23.47
C MET A 1 18.06 -15.71 23.70
N MET A 2 17.75 -16.01 24.95
CA MET A 2 16.66 -16.91 25.31
C MET A 2 15.31 -16.25 24.94
N ARG A 3 14.26 -17.05 24.70
CA ARG A 3 12.95 -16.60 24.22
C ARG A 3 12.23 -15.59 25.15
N GLU A 4 12.67 -15.48 26.39
CA GLU A 4 12.05 -14.67 27.45
C GLU A 4 12.25 -13.15 27.29
N ASP A 5 13.27 -12.68 26.56
CA ASP A 5 13.60 -11.25 26.39
C ASP A 5 13.06 -10.63 25.09
N ARG A 6 12.32 -11.40 24.27
CA ARG A 6 11.83 -10.83 23.00
C ARG A 6 10.53 -10.06 23.21
N MET A 7 10.48 -8.89 22.59
CA MET A 7 9.26 -8.07 22.49
C MET A 7 8.10 -8.90 21.88
N ARG A 8 6.94 -8.93 22.53
CA ARG A 8 5.78 -9.74 22.14
C ARG A 8 4.72 -8.86 21.49
N VAL A 9 4.50 -9.05 20.18
CA VAL A 9 3.59 -8.23 19.37
C VAL A 9 2.48 -9.07 18.77
N LEU A 10 1.23 -8.75 19.10
CA LEU A 10 0.03 -9.33 18.51
C LEU A 10 -0.46 -8.41 17.39
N MET A 11 -0.19 -8.78 16.15
CA MET A 11 -0.55 -7.97 14.98
C MET A 11 -1.86 -8.45 14.36
N ALA A 12 -2.75 -7.52 14.01
CA ALA A 12 -4.05 -7.80 13.40
C ALA A 12 -4.23 -7.03 12.09
N GLY A 13 -4.60 -7.72 11.02
CA GLY A 13 -4.82 -7.16 9.69
C GLY A 13 -5.71 -8.05 8.83
N PRO A 14 -5.87 -7.80 7.51
CA PRO A 14 -6.43 -8.77 6.59
C PRO A 14 -5.59 -10.06 6.62
N ASP A 15 -6.16 -11.20 6.24
CA ASP A 15 -5.38 -12.43 6.13
C ASP A 15 -4.25 -12.26 5.12
N ARG A 16 -3.11 -12.89 5.36
CA ARG A 16 -1.91 -12.77 4.51
C ARG A 16 -2.12 -13.29 3.08
N SER A 17 -3.11 -14.14 2.88
CA SER A 17 -3.51 -14.66 1.56
C SER A 17 -4.42 -13.70 0.77
N VAL A 18 -4.92 -12.63 1.40
CA VAL A 18 -5.79 -11.66 0.71
C VAL A 18 -4.99 -10.81 -0.27
N HIS A 19 -5.50 -10.67 -1.48
CA HIS A 19 -4.91 -9.82 -2.51
C HIS A 19 -5.14 -8.34 -2.19
N GLY A 20 -4.17 -7.69 -1.55
CA GLY A 20 -4.30 -6.28 -1.17
C GLY A 20 -3.05 -5.67 -0.55
N GLY A 21 -3.01 -4.33 -0.52
CA GLY A 21 -1.84 -3.57 -0.07
C GLY A 21 -1.39 -3.93 1.36
N ILE A 22 -2.31 -4.02 2.33
CA ILE A 22 -1.97 -4.33 3.73
C ILE A 22 -1.36 -5.73 3.86
N SER A 23 -1.95 -6.73 3.18
CA SER A 23 -1.41 -8.10 3.19
C SER A 23 -0.02 -8.15 2.56
N GLY A 24 0.20 -7.39 1.48
CA GLY A 24 1.52 -7.24 0.86
C GLY A 24 2.55 -6.66 1.82
N VAL A 25 2.22 -5.58 2.54
CA VAL A 25 3.11 -4.97 3.56
C VAL A 25 3.45 -5.97 4.66
N VAL A 26 2.46 -6.69 5.19
CA VAL A 26 2.69 -7.69 6.23
C VAL A 26 3.54 -8.85 5.71
N ASN A 27 3.31 -9.30 4.48
CA ASN A 27 4.14 -10.33 3.85
C ASN A 27 5.59 -9.85 3.71
N ASN A 28 5.83 -8.61 3.29
CA ASN A 28 7.16 -8.04 3.24
C ASN A 28 7.87 -8.05 4.62
N TYR A 29 7.15 -7.80 5.73
CA TYR A 29 7.70 -7.92 7.08
C TYR A 29 8.12 -9.36 7.43
N TYR A 30 7.29 -10.35 7.08
CA TYR A 30 7.63 -11.77 7.29
C TYR A 30 8.78 -12.23 6.42
N ASP A 31 8.80 -11.84 5.14
CA ASP A 31 9.86 -12.20 4.20
C ASP A 31 11.21 -11.57 4.59
N ALA A 32 11.17 -10.43 5.28
CA ALA A 32 12.36 -9.78 5.85
C ALA A 32 12.71 -10.32 7.26
N GLY A 33 11.94 -11.25 7.81
CA GLY A 33 12.27 -11.93 9.06
C GLY A 33 11.91 -11.18 10.34
N LEU A 34 10.94 -10.27 10.31
CA LEU A 34 10.46 -9.58 11.51
C LEU A 34 10.01 -10.56 12.61
N ASP A 35 9.39 -11.69 12.25
CA ASP A 35 8.97 -12.76 13.14
C ASP A 35 10.14 -13.51 13.80
N ARG A 36 11.35 -13.34 13.29
CA ARG A 36 12.60 -13.88 13.90
C ARG A 36 13.24 -12.87 14.86
N MET A 37 12.97 -11.58 14.67
CA MET A 37 13.50 -10.49 15.52
C MET A 37 12.69 -10.30 16.79
N ILE A 38 11.35 -10.48 16.70
CA ILE A 38 10.40 -10.35 17.82
C ILE A 38 9.50 -11.61 17.91
N ASP A 39 8.77 -11.77 19.02
CA ASP A 39 7.69 -12.76 19.12
C ASP A 39 6.43 -12.18 18.48
N LEU A 40 6.28 -12.40 17.17
CA LEU A 40 5.21 -11.87 16.35
C LEU A 40 4.12 -12.92 16.12
N CYS A 41 2.91 -12.65 16.60
CA CYS A 41 1.72 -13.41 16.21
C CYS A 41 0.81 -12.56 15.33
N TYR A 42 0.46 -13.06 14.17
CA TYR A 42 -0.45 -12.37 13.23
C TYR A 42 -1.85 -12.99 13.23
N ILE A 43 -2.88 -12.14 13.25
CA ILE A 43 -4.28 -12.55 13.20
C ILE A 43 -4.94 -11.95 11.94
N GLY A 44 -5.32 -12.85 11.02
CA GLY A 44 -6.09 -12.52 9.83
C GLY A 44 -7.56 -12.24 10.17
N THR A 45 -7.98 -10.97 10.10
CA THR A 45 -9.33 -10.52 10.51
C THR A 45 -10.32 -10.48 9.35
N MET A 46 -9.89 -10.72 8.12
CA MET A 46 -10.71 -10.70 6.91
C MET A 46 -10.08 -11.61 5.87
N VAL A 47 -10.91 -12.36 5.15
CA VAL A 47 -10.55 -13.22 4.02
C VAL A 47 -11.42 -12.86 2.81
N GLU A 48 -11.02 -13.29 1.62
CA GLU A 48 -11.86 -13.18 0.43
C GLU A 48 -13.01 -14.18 0.46
N GLY A 49 -14.08 -13.88 -0.28
CA GLY A 49 -15.26 -14.75 -0.40
C GLY A 49 -16.57 -14.08 0.00
N THR A 50 -17.57 -14.90 0.33
CA THR A 50 -18.94 -14.46 0.64
C THR A 50 -19.01 -13.60 1.92
N LYS A 51 -20.08 -12.80 2.05
CA LYS A 51 -20.30 -11.97 3.26
C LYS A 51 -20.32 -12.80 4.55
N LEU A 52 -20.94 -13.99 4.50
CA LEU A 52 -20.98 -14.92 5.65
C LEU A 52 -19.57 -15.40 6.04
N ARG A 53 -18.76 -15.83 5.07
CA ARG A 53 -17.38 -16.25 5.31
C ARG A 53 -16.54 -15.14 5.93
N LYS A 54 -16.69 -13.90 5.43
CA LYS A 54 -16.03 -12.72 5.99
C LYS A 54 -16.46 -12.43 7.43
N LEU A 55 -17.76 -12.58 7.74
CA LEU A 55 -18.27 -12.40 9.10
C LEU A 55 -17.75 -13.47 10.06
N LEU A 56 -17.83 -14.74 9.67
CA LEU A 56 -17.30 -15.86 10.49
C LEU A 56 -15.80 -15.69 10.77
N GLN A 57 -15.02 -15.30 9.76
CA GLN A 57 -13.61 -15.02 9.96
C GLN A 57 -13.38 -13.86 10.94
N ALA A 58 -14.17 -12.80 10.85
CA ALA A 58 -14.04 -11.65 11.76
C ALA A 58 -14.32 -12.05 13.22
N VAL A 59 -15.36 -12.85 13.45
CA VAL A 59 -15.70 -13.38 14.80
C VAL A 59 -14.60 -14.31 15.31
N LYS A 60 -14.17 -15.29 14.50
CA LYS A 60 -13.07 -16.19 14.84
C LYS A 60 -11.79 -15.43 15.20
N ALA A 61 -11.43 -14.45 14.38
CA ALA A 61 -10.26 -13.61 14.59
C ALA A 61 -10.35 -12.82 15.90
N TYR A 62 -11.53 -12.30 16.24
CA TYR A 62 -11.72 -11.54 17.47
C TYR A 62 -11.60 -12.45 18.71
N ILE A 63 -12.19 -13.64 18.70
CA ILE A 63 -12.05 -14.62 19.78
C ILE A 63 -10.58 -15.02 19.94
N CYS A 64 -9.89 -15.36 18.84
CA CYS A 64 -8.48 -15.70 18.85
C CYS A 64 -7.61 -14.53 19.36
N PHE A 65 -7.95 -13.29 19.00
CA PHE A 65 -7.26 -12.11 19.51
C PHE A 65 -7.40 -11.98 21.02
N LEU A 66 -8.62 -12.10 21.56
CA LEU A 66 -8.88 -12.02 22.99
C LEU A 66 -8.15 -13.11 23.78
N SER A 67 -8.12 -14.35 23.29
CA SER A 67 -7.43 -15.46 23.96
C SER A 67 -5.91 -15.28 23.99
N LYS A 68 -5.33 -14.65 22.97
CA LYS A 68 -3.88 -14.43 22.89
C LYS A 68 -3.43 -13.14 23.58
N LEU A 69 -4.29 -12.13 23.63
CA LEU A 69 -3.96 -10.78 24.10
C LEU A 69 -3.26 -10.74 25.48
N PRO A 70 -3.60 -11.57 26.48
CA PRO A 70 -2.89 -11.60 27.76
C PRO A 70 -1.40 -11.97 27.69
N HIS A 71 -0.98 -12.65 26.62
CA HIS A 71 0.39 -13.13 26.43
C HIS A 71 1.28 -12.17 25.62
N TYR A 72 0.72 -11.05 25.14
CA TYR A 72 1.40 -10.08 24.28
C TYR A 72 1.41 -8.71 24.92
N ASP A 73 2.47 -7.93 24.70
CA ASP A 73 2.67 -6.63 25.30
C ASP A 73 2.09 -5.51 24.44
N ILE A 74 2.19 -5.68 23.11
CA ILE A 74 1.76 -4.72 22.10
C ILE A 74 0.70 -5.35 21.20
N ALA A 75 -0.40 -4.65 20.99
CA ALA A 75 -1.37 -4.92 19.94
C ALA A 75 -1.14 -3.96 18.75
N HIS A 76 -0.65 -4.48 17.63
CA HIS A 76 -0.46 -3.69 16.39
C HIS A 76 -1.64 -3.93 15.45
N VAL A 77 -2.41 -2.88 15.19
CA VAL A 77 -3.67 -2.96 14.43
C VAL A 77 -3.54 -2.24 13.09
N ASN A 78 -3.41 -3.03 12.01
CA ASN A 78 -3.44 -2.51 10.64
C ASN A 78 -4.86 -2.16 10.24
N MET A 79 -5.13 -0.92 9.85
CA MET A 79 -6.45 -0.36 9.64
C MET A 79 -6.53 0.41 8.32
N ALA A 80 -7.72 0.45 7.73
CA ALA A 80 -8.12 1.35 6.65
C ALA A 80 -9.44 2.04 7.04
N SER A 81 -10.12 2.72 6.10
CA SER A 81 -11.42 3.36 6.29
C SER A 81 -12.59 2.36 6.39
N ASP A 82 -13.79 2.84 6.55
CA ASP A 82 -15.07 2.16 6.40
C ASP A 82 -15.21 0.88 7.24
N SER A 83 -15.58 -0.20 6.62
CA SER A 83 -15.74 -1.50 7.27
C SER A 83 -14.48 -1.99 7.99
N SER A 84 -13.29 -1.58 7.53
CA SER A 84 -12.02 -1.88 8.18
C SER A 84 -11.91 -1.15 9.52
N TYR A 85 -12.23 0.14 9.55
CA TYR A 85 -12.25 0.94 10.77
C TYR A 85 -13.19 0.34 11.83
N TYR A 86 -14.45 0.05 11.47
CA TYR A 86 -15.43 -0.49 12.42
C TYR A 86 -14.95 -1.83 13.00
N ARG A 87 -14.46 -2.72 12.15
CA ARG A 87 -13.94 -4.01 12.57
C ARG A 87 -12.71 -3.88 13.48
N LYS A 88 -11.77 -2.97 13.17
CA LYS A 88 -10.55 -2.79 13.94
C LYS A 88 -10.76 -2.02 15.25
N SER A 89 -11.77 -1.18 15.34
CA SER A 89 -12.09 -0.44 16.55
C SER A 89 -12.39 -1.33 17.76
N VAL A 90 -12.93 -2.54 17.55
CA VAL A 90 -13.18 -3.49 18.65
C VAL A 90 -11.89 -4.12 19.15
N PHE A 91 -10.90 -4.38 18.28
CA PHE A 91 -9.58 -4.87 18.66
C PHE A 91 -8.81 -3.84 19.49
N ILE A 92 -8.83 -2.57 19.06
CA ILE A 92 -8.20 -1.44 19.78
C ILE A 92 -8.78 -1.32 21.19
N ARG A 93 -10.12 -1.34 21.32
CA ARG A 93 -10.79 -1.26 22.61
C ARG A 93 -10.45 -2.43 23.52
N ALA A 94 -10.48 -3.66 22.99
CA ALA A 94 -10.13 -4.86 23.75
C ALA A 94 -8.69 -4.78 24.27
N ALA A 95 -7.74 -4.37 23.44
CA ALA A 95 -6.35 -4.22 23.85
C ALA A 95 -6.18 -3.18 24.97
N LYS A 96 -6.85 -2.03 24.87
CA LYS A 96 -6.80 -1.00 25.93
C LYS A 96 -7.47 -1.45 27.22
N LEU A 97 -8.60 -2.17 27.14
CA LEU A 97 -9.26 -2.77 28.33
C LEU A 97 -8.34 -3.77 29.04
N CYS A 98 -7.56 -4.53 28.28
CA CYS A 98 -6.53 -5.43 28.82
C CYS A 98 -5.20 -4.73 29.17
N ARG A 99 -5.17 -3.39 29.22
CA ARG A 99 -3.99 -2.56 29.53
C ARG A 99 -2.77 -2.85 28.65
N ARG A 100 -3.00 -3.23 27.37
CA ARG A 100 -1.92 -3.45 26.41
C ARG A 100 -1.57 -2.18 25.66
N LYS A 101 -0.31 -2.03 25.27
CA LYS A 101 0.11 -0.95 24.37
C LYS A 101 -0.51 -1.18 22.99
N VAL A 102 -0.94 -0.11 22.33
CA VAL A 102 -1.65 -0.18 21.05
C VAL A 102 -0.94 0.66 20.01
N VAL A 103 -0.53 0.02 18.93
CA VAL A 103 -0.08 0.69 17.71
C VAL A 103 -1.20 0.62 16.67
N ILE A 104 -1.63 1.76 16.18
CA ILE A 104 -2.61 1.86 15.09
C ILE A 104 -1.83 2.21 13.83
N HIS A 105 -1.86 1.33 12.82
CA HIS A 105 -1.19 1.55 11.54
C HIS A 105 -2.22 1.75 10.43
N GLN A 106 -2.30 2.98 9.93
CA GLN A 106 -3.29 3.40 8.95
C GLN A 106 -2.76 3.25 7.53
N HIS A 107 -3.47 2.45 6.71
CA HIS A 107 -3.07 2.14 5.33
C HIS A 107 -4.03 2.65 4.26
N GLY A 108 -5.23 3.09 4.63
CA GLY A 108 -6.28 3.43 3.67
C GLY A 108 -6.16 4.84 3.10
N GLY A 109 -6.21 4.96 1.77
CA GLY A 109 -6.20 6.25 1.08
C GLY A 109 -7.56 6.99 1.07
N ASN A 110 -8.66 6.30 1.40
CA ASN A 110 -10.02 6.89 1.37
C ASN A 110 -10.53 7.37 2.75
N PHE A 111 -9.64 7.52 3.73
CA PHE A 111 -10.07 7.91 5.08
C PHE A 111 -10.64 9.33 5.16
N PRO A 112 -10.15 10.35 4.43
CA PRO A 112 -10.75 11.68 4.41
C PRO A 112 -12.21 11.66 3.91
N GLU A 113 -12.48 10.98 2.80
CA GLU A 113 -13.83 10.83 2.25
C GLU A 113 -14.78 10.22 3.29
N PHE A 114 -14.37 9.09 3.89
CA PHE A 114 -15.11 8.42 4.96
C PHE A 114 -15.35 9.35 6.15
N TYR A 115 -14.30 10.04 6.64
CA TYR A 115 -14.38 10.88 7.83
C TYR A 115 -15.21 12.15 7.63
N GLU A 116 -15.02 12.84 6.50
CA GLU A 116 -15.60 14.14 6.24
C GLU A 116 -16.99 14.07 5.61
N LYS A 117 -17.23 13.08 4.72
CA LYS A 117 -18.47 13.03 3.94
C LYS A 117 -19.45 11.97 4.42
N GLU A 118 -18.98 10.85 4.96
CA GLU A 118 -19.87 9.75 5.35
C GLU A 118 -20.27 9.77 6.83
N LEU A 119 -19.46 10.42 7.70
CA LEU A 119 -19.69 10.41 9.12
C LEU A 119 -20.45 11.66 9.61
N SER A 120 -21.45 11.43 10.46
CA SER A 120 -22.05 12.47 11.28
C SER A 120 -21.06 12.99 12.32
N GLU A 121 -21.36 14.14 12.94
CA GLU A 121 -20.52 14.71 14.01
C GLU A 121 -20.31 13.75 15.20
N ARG A 122 -21.33 12.95 15.53
CA ARG A 122 -21.20 11.87 16.54
C ARG A 122 -20.24 10.77 16.08
N GLY A 123 -20.29 10.42 14.80
CA GLY A 123 -19.37 9.47 14.17
C GLY A 123 -17.94 9.96 14.22
N ARG A 124 -17.68 11.22 13.83
CA ARG A 124 -16.34 11.85 13.88
C ARG A 124 -15.79 11.90 15.31
N ARG A 125 -16.59 12.24 16.31
CA ARG A 125 -16.19 12.19 17.73
C ARG A 125 -15.82 10.77 18.18
N ARG A 126 -16.55 9.75 17.70
CA ARG A 126 -16.23 8.35 17.99
C ARG A 126 -14.91 7.94 17.34
N VAL A 127 -14.68 8.33 16.08
CA VAL A 127 -13.41 8.08 15.38
C VAL A 127 -12.26 8.71 16.15
N ARG A 128 -12.33 10.00 16.47
CA ARG A 128 -11.31 10.70 17.26
C ARG A 128 -10.99 9.96 18.55
N ARG A 129 -12.01 9.56 19.32
CA ARG A 129 -11.83 8.80 20.57
C ARG A 129 -11.09 7.48 20.34
N ILE A 130 -11.44 6.73 19.30
CA ILE A 130 -10.81 5.43 19.01
C ILE A 130 -9.35 5.61 18.57
N LEU A 131 -9.08 6.55 17.66
CA LEU A 131 -7.73 6.80 17.18
C LEU A 131 -6.81 7.32 18.31
N SER A 132 -7.35 8.14 19.21
CA SER A 132 -6.62 8.64 20.39
C SER A 132 -6.32 7.57 21.45
N MET A 133 -6.88 6.35 21.34
CA MET A 133 -6.53 5.22 22.20
C MET A 133 -5.16 4.61 21.86
N GLY A 134 -4.61 4.87 20.66
CA GLY A 134 -3.29 4.39 20.28
C GLY A 134 -2.18 5.01 21.14
N ASP A 135 -1.24 4.20 21.60
CA ASP A 135 0.02 4.67 22.21
C ASP A 135 0.98 5.17 21.12
N ALA A 136 0.87 4.65 19.90
CA ALA A 136 1.47 5.19 18.68
C ALA A 136 0.48 5.09 17.52
N PHE A 137 0.53 6.07 16.62
CA PHE A 137 -0.27 6.11 15.40
C PHE A 137 0.67 6.23 14.19
N LEU A 138 0.66 5.21 13.34
CA LEU A 138 1.53 5.14 12.16
C LEU A 138 0.75 5.50 10.90
N VAL A 139 1.35 6.34 10.07
CA VAL A 139 0.81 6.77 8.78
C VAL A 139 1.84 6.59 7.68
N LEU A 140 1.39 6.48 6.43
CA LEU A 140 2.23 6.12 5.30
C LEU A 140 3.01 7.28 4.66
N GLY A 141 2.68 8.52 5.02
CA GLY A 141 3.33 9.69 4.42
C GLY A 141 2.90 11.00 5.08
N THR A 142 3.50 12.09 4.62
CA THR A 142 3.35 13.43 5.20
C THR A 142 1.93 13.97 5.10
N VAL A 143 1.25 13.74 3.99
CA VAL A 143 -0.15 14.15 3.80
C VAL A 143 -1.09 13.52 4.84
N TRP A 144 -0.81 12.29 5.24
CA TRP A 144 -1.58 11.58 6.27
C TRP A 144 -1.26 12.10 7.68
N MET A 145 0.00 12.48 7.91
CA MET A 145 0.38 13.12 9.17
C MET A 145 -0.38 14.44 9.39
N ASP A 146 -0.54 15.25 8.35
CA ASP A 146 -1.30 16.49 8.44
C ASP A 146 -2.79 16.23 8.68
N PHE A 147 -3.38 15.31 7.90
CA PHE A 147 -4.80 14.96 8.04
C PHE A 147 -5.13 14.40 9.43
N PHE A 148 -4.42 13.36 9.87
CA PHE A 148 -4.67 12.74 11.17
C PHE A 148 -4.20 13.62 12.33
N GLY A 149 -3.18 14.46 12.12
CA GLY A 149 -2.72 15.44 13.11
C GLY A 149 -3.77 16.45 13.50
N ALA A 150 -4.63 16.84 12.55
CA ALA A 150 -5.81 17.67 12.84
C ALA A 150 -6.89 16.95 13.68
N ILE A 151 -6.86 15.62 13.72
CA ILE A 151 -7.84 14.79 14.44
C ILE A 151 -7.35 14.41 15.84
N ILE A 152 -6.09 13.99 15.99
CA ILE A 152 -5.55 13.37 17.22
C ILE A 152 -4.29 14.03 17.79
N GLY A 153 -3.76 15.09 17.13
CA GLY A 153 -2.48 15.74 17.47
C GLY A 153 -1.29 15.10 16.74
N LYS A 154 -0.38 15.94 16.22
CA LYS A 154 0.78 15.48 15.42
C LYS A 154 1.82 14.73 16.26
N GLU A 155 1.92 15.04 17.56
CA GLU A 155 2.88 14.45 18.51
C GLU A 155 2.70 12.94 18.71
N ARG A 156 1.55 12.40 18.36
CA ARG A 156 1.22 10.96 18.43
C ARG A 156 1.49 10.19 17.14
N ILE A 157 1.83 10.92 16.07
CA ILE A 157 1.92 10.35 14.73
C ILE A 157 3.37 10.15 14.33
N THR A 158 3.66 8.98 13.83
CA THR A 158 4.95 8.64 13.21
C THR A 158 4.72 8.28 11.75
N VAL A 159 5.47 8.90 10.85
CA VAL A 159 5.47 8.51 9.43
C VAL A 159 6.31 7.25 9.28
N LEU A 160 5.63 6.16 8.95
CA LEU A 160 6.23 4.87 8.61
C LEU A 160 5.70 4.47 7.22
N PRO A 161 6.41 4.81 6.14
CA PRO A 161 5.98 4.46 4.80
C PRO A 161 5.97 2.95 4.59
N ASN A 162 5.18 2.47 3.62
CA ASN A 162 5.35 1.10 3.15
C ASN A 162 6.77 0.90 2.63
N ALA A 163 7.26 -0.31 2.73
CA ALA A 163 8.60 -0.64 2.29
C ALA A 163 8.65 -2.01 1.61
N ILE A 164 9.67 -2.20 0.82
CA ILE A 164 9.88 -3.42 0.05
C ILE A 164 11.32 -3.90 0.18
N ARG A 165 11.53 -5.16 -0.13
CA ARG A 165 12.87 -5.68 -0.38
C ARG A 165 13.36 -5.10 -1.70
N ILE A 166 14.51 -4.45 -1.68
CA ILE A 166 15.15 -3.96 -2.91
C ILE A 166 15.84 -5.15 -3.59
N PRO A 167 15.46 -5.48 -4.83
CA PRO A 167 16.12 -6.56 -5.57
C PRO A 167 17.53 -6.16 -5.98
N GLU A 168 18.40 -7.14 -6.19
CA GLU A 168 19.71 -6.90 -6.78
C GLU A 168 19.57 -6.16 -8.12
N PRO A 169 20.45 -5.19 -8.41
CA PRO A 169 20.41 -4.44 -9.65
C PRO A 169 20.61 -5.38 -10.85
N LYS A 170 19.74 -5.26 -11.82
CA LYS A 170 19.85 -5.93 -13.12
C LYS A 170 19.92 -4.91 -14.23
N GLU A 171 20.63 -5.24 -15.29
CA GLU A 171 20.62 -4.44 -16.50
C GLU A 171 19.20 -4.41 -17.09
N LYS A 172 18.66 -3.20 -17.26
CA LYS A 172 17.31 -2.99 -17.79
C LYS A 172 17.38 -2.41 -19.20
N GLN A 173 16.59 -2.98 -20.09
CA GLN A 173 16.41 -2.45 -21.44
C GLN A 173 15.35 -1.35 -21.40
N TYR A 174 15.62 -0.25 -22.10
CA TYR A 174 14.69 0.85 -22.29
C TYR A 174 14.43 1.07 -23.79
N GLY A 175 13.29 1.66 -24.12
CA GLY A 175 12.83 1.81 -25.49
C GLY A 175 12.26 0.52 -26.07
N VAL A 176 11.87 -0.43 -25.23
CA VAL A 176 11.17 -1.68 -25.64
C VAL A 176 9.66 -1.50 -25.69
N HIS A 177 9.16 -0.32 -25.34
CA HIS A 177 7.76 0.11 -25.35
C HIS A 177 6.80 -0.84 -24.62
N LYS A 178 7.26 -1.40 -23.49
CA LYS A 178 6.47 -2.28 -22.63
C LYS A 178 5.99 -1.51 -21.40
N ILE A 179 4.69 -1.35 -21.29
CA ILE A 179 4.02 -0.67 -20.18
C ILE A 179 3.44 -1.73 -19.25
N LEU A 180 3.74 -1.65 -17.95
CA LEU A 180 3.19 -2.53 -16.92
C LEU A 180 2.25 -1.75 -16.00
N TYR A 181 1.08 -2.33 -15.76
CA TYR A 181 0.17 -1.94 -14.69
C TYR A 181 0.02 -3.09 -13.68
N MET A 182 0.06 -2.79 -12.39
CA MET A 182 -0.21 -3.79 -11.35
C MET A 182 -1.17 -3.23 -10.30
N GLY A 183 -2.33 -3.87 -10.11
CA GLY A 183 -3.33 -3.47 -9.14
C GLY A 183 -4.72 -4.03 -9.46
N ARG A 184 -5.74 -3.65 -8.69
CA ARG A 184 -7.13 -4.00 -8.99
C ARG A 184 -7.57 -3.35 -10.30
N LEU A 185 -8.21 -4.11 -11.17
CA LEU A 185 -8.66 -3.63 -12.48
C LEU A 185 -10.08 -3.08 -12.36
N CYS A 186 -10.19 -1.78 -12.00
CA CYS A 186 -11.45 -1.07 -11.78
C CYS A 186 -11.34 0.42 -12.12
N LYS A 187 -12.49 1.10 -12.21
CA LYS A 187 -12.59 2.54 -12.52
C LYS A 187 -11.76 3.41 -11.58
N ALA A 188 -11.79 3.13 -10.27
CA ALA A 188 -11.06 3.91 -9.28
C ALA A 188 -9.52 3.86 -9.44
N LYS A 189 -9.03 2.90 -10.22
CA LYS A 189 -7.60 2.75 -10.54
C LYS A 189 -7.22 3.33 -11.91
N GLY A 190 -8.14 4.04 -12.57
CA GLY A 190 -7.88 4.72 -13.83
C GLY A 190 -7.73 3.79 -15.03
N ILE A 191 -8.27 2.55 -14.94
CA ILE A 191 -8.17 1.57 -16.04
C ILE A 191 -8.95 2.05 -17.28
N GLY A 192 -10.05 2.77 -17.08
CA GLY A 192 -10.83 3.34 -18.19
C GLY A 192 -10.00 4.30 -19.03
N GLU A 193 -9.32 5.23 -18.37
CA GLU A 193 -8.44 6.21 -18.99
C GLU A 193 -7.22 5.55 -19.64
N LEU A 194 -6.63 4.58 -18.96
CA LEU A 194 -5.48 3.84 -19.49
C LEU A 194 -5.83 3.10 -20.79
N LEU A 195 -6.98 2.41 -20.82
CA LEU A 195 -7.44 1.74 -22.03
C LEU A 195 -7.81 2.74 -23.15
N ALA A 196 -8.33 3.91 -22.80
CA ALA A 196 -8.74 4.93 -23.77
C ALA A 196 -7.55 5.57 -24.49
N VAL A 197 -6.36 5.67 -23.85
CA VAL A 197 -5.17 6.26 -24.49
C VAL A 197 -4.41 5.26 -25.36
N MET A 198 -4.60 3.95 -25.13
CA MET A 198 -3.81 2.92 -25.83
C MET A 198 -3.94 2.90 -27.35
N PRO A 199 -5.12 3.14 -27.99
CA PRO A 199 -5.20 3.20 -29.46
C PRO A 199 -4.30 4.27 -30.06
N GLY A 200 -4.32 5.50 -29.51
CA GLY A 200 -3.46 6.58 -29.98
C GLY A 200 -1.96 6.32 -29.76
N LEU A 201 -1.61 5.69 -28.63
CA LEU A 201 -0.23 5.25 -28.40
C LEU A 201 0.19 4.13 -29.36
N LYS A 202 -0.72 3.21 -29.71
CA LYS A 202 -0.46 2.12 -30.68
C LYS A 202 -0.24 2.65 -32.10
N GLU A 203 -0.93 3.71 -32.47
CA GLU A 203 -0.73 4.39 -33.76
C GLU A 203 0.65 5.04 -33.86
N GLN A 204 1.09 5.71 -32.77
CA GLN A 204 2.38 6.39 -32.69
C GLN A 204 3.57 5.41 -32.48
N TYR A 205 3.36 4.35 -31.70
CA TYR A 205 4.36 3.35 -31.34
C TYR A 205 3.82 1.94 -31.68
N PRO A 206 4.02 1.46 -32.92
CA PRO A 206 3.40 0.21 -33.41
C PRO A 206 3.77 -1.05 -32.62
N ASP A 207 4.86 -1.05 -31.90
CA ASP A 207 5.34 -2.15 -31.04
C ASP A 207 4.90 -2.05 -29.57
N VAL A 208 4.21 -0.95 -29.15
CA VAL A 208 3.76 -0.76 -27.77
C VAL A 208 2.90 -1.91 -27.28
N ARG A 209 3.16 -2.35 -26.06
CA ARG A 209 2.40 -3.37 -25.33
C ARG A 209 2.03 -2.87 -23.94
N LEU A 210 0.78 -3.07 -23.54
CA LEU A 210 0.31 -2.85 -22.17
C LEU A 210 0.05 -4.20 -21.51
N TYR A 211 0.70 -4.44 -20.37
CA TYR A 211 0.49 -5.61 -19.52
C TYR A 211 -0.34 -5.22 -18.31
N LEU A 212 -1.51 -5.83 -18.15
CA LEU A 212 -2.43 -5.61 -17.04
C LEU A 212 -2.33 -6.77 -16.06
N ALA A 213 -1.78 -6.51 -14.87
CA ALA A 213 -1.65 -7.51 -13.82
C ALA A 213 -2.60 -7.19 -12.66
N GLY A 214 -3.62 -8.03 -12.43
CA GLY A 214 -4.57 -7.84 -11.36
C GLY A 214 -5.86 -8.61 -11.50
N ILE A 215 -6.80 -8.32 -10.59
CA ILE A 215 -8.12 -8.93 -10.60
C ILE A 215 -9.14 -7.91 -11.14
N TRP A 216 -9.93 -8.33 -12.11
CA TRP A 216 -11.01 -7.53 -12.66
C TRP A 216 -12.17 -7.41 -11.66
N GLU A 217 -12.58 -6.18 -11.39
CA GLU A 217 -13.77 -5.84 -10.60
C GLU A 217 -14.87 -5.19 -11.48
N ASP A 218 -14.54 -4.87 -12.75
CA ASP A 218 -15.43 -4.18 -13.69
C ASP A 218 -15.48 -4.95 -15.03
N THR A 219 -16.64 -5.51 -15.35
CA THR A 219 -16.85 -6.32 -16.54
C THR A 219 -16.86 -5.52 -17.84
N GLU A 220 -17.29 -4.24 -17.81
CA GLU A 220 -17.24 -3.37 -18.97
C GLU A 220 -15.80 -3.03 -19.36
N LEU A 221 -14.97 -2.71 -18.35
CA LEU A 221 -13.55 -2.43 -18.59
C LEU A 221 -12.82 -3.68 -19.07
N LYS A 222 -13.18 -4.86 -18.57
CA LYS A 222 -12.64 -6.12 -19.07
C LYS A 222 -12.97 -6.34 -20.55
N ALA A 223 -14.20 -6.11 -20.95
CA ALA A 223 -14.62 -6.23 -22.35
C ALA A 223 -13.88 -5.21 -23.26
N LYS A 224 -13.63 -3.99 -22.76
CA LYS A 224 -12.82 -3.00 -23.49
C LYS A 224 -11.36 -3.46 -23.65
N ALA A 225 -10.75 -4.03 -22.62
CA ALA A 225 -9.40 -4.57 -22.72
C ALA A 225 -9.33 -5.74 -23.70
N GLU A 226 -10.32 -6.63 -23.70
CA GLU A 226 -10.39 -7.76 -24.65
C GLU A 226 -10.50 -7.30 -26.11
N ALA A 227 -11.20 -6.18 -26.38
CA ALA A 227 -11.25 -5.58 -27.70
C ALA A 227 -9.90 -5.06 -28.20
N LEU A 228 -8.93 -4.85 -27.30
CA LEU A 228 -7.57 -4.37 -27.57
C LEU A 228 -6.49 -5.45 -27.40
N LYS A 229 -6.88 -6.72 -27.32
CA LYS A 229 -6.02 -7.87 -26.97
C LYS A 229 -4.76 -8.05 -27.81
N ASP A 230 -4.69 -7.46 -29.00
CA ASP A 230 -3.50 -7.52 -29.87
C ASP A 230 -2.29 -6.80 -29.25
N TYR A 231 -2.51 -5.83 -28.35
CA TYR A 231 -1.47 -5.05 -27.69
C TYR A 231 -1.76 -4.71 -26.21
N VAL A 232 -2.93 -5.10 -25.68
CA VAL A 232 -3.29 -5.05 -24.25
C VAL A 232 -3.41 -6.48 -23.75
N ILE A 233 -2.47 -6.90 -22.91
CA ILE A 233 -2.33 -8.28 -22.46
C ILE A 233 -2.81 -8.39 -21.01
N ASP A 234 -3.89 -9.15 -20.79
CA ASP A 234 -4.38 -9.48 -19.44
C ASP A 234 -3.55 -10.64 -18.87
N LEU A 235 -2.81 -10.36 -17.81
CA LEU A 235 -1.97 -11.35 -17.12
C LEU A 235 -2.71 -12.05 -15.97
N GLY A 236 -3.91 -11.57 -15.61
CA GLY A 236 -4.54 -11.97 -14.36
C GLY A 236 -3.70 -11.55 -13.14
N TRP A 237 -3.89 -12.23 -12.02
CA TRP A 237 -3.07 -12.00 -10.84
C TRP A 237 -1.70 -12.65 -10.99
N ILE A 238 -0.63 -11.85 -10.85
CA ILE A 238 0.75 -12.33 -10.87
C ILE A 238 1.43 -12.08 -9.53
N GLY A 239 2.38 -12.94 -9.16
CA GLY A 239 3.16 -12.84 -7.94
C GLY A 239 4.53 -13.49 -8.07
N GLY A 240 5.36 -13.39 -7.02
CA GLY A 240 6.65 -14.05 -6.97
C GLY A 240 7.55 -13.75 -8.18
N THR A 241 8.11 -14.80 -8.76
CA THR A 241 9.06 -14.71 -9.90
C THR A 241 8.41 -14.13 -11.15
N GLN A 242 7.14 -14.41 -11.41
CA GLN A 242 6.44 -13.88 -12.59
C GLN A 242 6.30 -12.35 -12.51
N LYS A 243 5.88 -11.82 -11.33
CA LYS A 243 5.82 -10.38 -11.10
C LYS A 243 7.19 -9.73 -11.28
N GLN A 244 8.22 -10.31 -10.67
CA GLN A 244 9.59 -9.80 -10.77
C GLN A 244 10.06 -9.75 -12.22
N ARG A 245 9.78 -10.79 -13.02
CA ARG A 245 10.11 -10.84 -14.44
C ARG A 245 9.47 -9.68 -15.22
N TYR A 246 8.16 -9.39 -15.04
CA TYR A 246 7.52 -8.27 -15.73
C TYR A 246 8.07 -6.91 -15.30
N LEU A 247 8.40 -6.73 -14.02
CA LEU A 247 9.06 -5.53 -13.52
C LEU A 247 10.46 -5.32 -14.14
N GLU A 248 11.17 -6.40 -14.45
CA GLU A 248 12.48 -6.34 -15.11
C GLU A 248 12.35 -6.09 -16.63
N GLU A 249 11.36 -6.70 -17.30
CA GLU A 249 11.18 -6.63 -18.75
C GLU A 249 10.46 -5.36 -19.23
N CYS A 250 9.61 -4.74 -18.41
CA CYS A 250 8.86 -3.54 -18.78
C CYS A 250 9.64 -2.27 -18.42
N ASP A 251 9.83 -1.40 -19.39
CA ASP A 251 10.53 -0.12 -19.19
C ASP A 251 9.66 0.95 -18.51
N ILE A 252 8.34 0.89 -18.69
CA ILE A 252 7.41 1.86 -18.10
C ILE A 252 6.44 1.14 -17.14
N PHE A 253 6.21 1.78 -15.99
CA PHE A 253 5.15 1.40 -15.05
C PHE A 253 4.11 2.51 -14.97
N VAL A 254 2.82 2.16 -15.02
CA VAL A 254 1.72 3.13 -14.98
C VAL A 254 0.74 2.81 -13.86
N LEU A 255 0.36 3.81 -13.06
CA LEU A 255 -0.71 3.70 -12.05
C LEU A 255 -1.53 5.01 -12.00
N PRO A 256 -2.56 5.17 -12.87
CA PRO A 256 -3.35 6.40 -12.97
C PRO A 256 -4.52 6.44 -11.99
N SER A 257 -4.30 6.02 -10.75
CA SER A 257 -5.32 5.87 -9.71
C SER A 257 -5.93 7.20 -9.28
N TYR A 258 -7.22 7.18 -8.91
CA TYR A 258 -7.90 8.34 -8.32
C TYR A 258 -7.63 8.49 -6.83
N PHE A 259 -7.40 7.39 -6.14
CA PHE A 259 -7.14 7.35 -4.70
C PHE A 259 -6.11 6.27 -4.36
N GLU A 260 -5.11 6.64 -3.56
CA GLU A 260 -4.11 5.72 -3.02
C GLU A 260 -3.81 6.06 -1.55
N GLY A 261 -3.38 5.06 -0.79
CA GLY A 261 -2.69 5.29 0.47
C GLY A 261 -1.21 5.56 0.19
N GLN A 262 -0.49 4.48 -0.02
CA GLN A 262 0.86 4.44 -0.58
C GLN A 262 1.00 3.12 -1.34
N PRO A 263 0.97 3.13 -2.67
CA PRO A 263 0.90 1.91 -3.46
C PRO A 263 2.24 1.16 -3.47
N VAL A 264 2.23 -0.08 -2.97
CA VAL A 264 3.40 -0.96 -2.97
C VAL A 264 3.87 -1.27 -4.39
N SER A 265 2.96 -1.35 -5.36
CA SER A 265 3.32 -1.58 -6.77
C SER A 265 4.17 -0.46 -7.38
N VAL A 266 3.98 0.78 -6.95
CA VAL A 266 4.87 1.91 -7.34
C VAL A 266 6.25 1.74 -6.71
N LEU A 267 6.35 1.34 -5.42
CA LEU A 267 7.63 1.04 -4.78
C LEU A 267 8.38 -0.09 -5.51
N GLU A 268 7.65 -1.16 -5.90
CA GLU A 268 8.20 -2.27 -6.66
C GLU A 268 8.72 -1.81 -8.03
N ALA A 269 8.00 -0.93 -8.72
CA ALA A 269 8.43 -0.34 -9.98
C ALA A 269 9.66 0.57 -9.81
N MET A 270 9.68 1.41 -8.77
CA MET A 270 10.85 2.23 -8.41
C MET A 270 12.09 1.35 -8.20
N ALA A 271 11.97 0.30 -7.38
CA ALA A 271 13.09 -0.60 -7.08
C ALA A 271 13.60 -1.38 -8.30
N ASN A 272 12.78 -1.51 -9.33
CA ASN A 272 13.17 -2.13 -10.60
C ASN A 272 13.51 -1.09 -11.69
N ALA A 273 13.76 0.17 -11.31
CA ALA A 273 14.15 1.24 -12.21
C ALA A 273 13.21 1.45 -13.41
N CYS A 274 11.90 1.22 -13.24
CA CYS A 274 10.93 1.55 -14.28
C CYS A 274 10.76 3.06 -14.40
N GLY A 275 10.58 3.60 -15.61
CA GLY A 275 10.02 4.93 -15.82
C GLY A 275 8.57 4.94 -15.31
N ILE A 276 8.22 5.88 -14.42
CA ILE A 276 6.93 5.83 -13.71
C ILE A 276 6.02 6.94 -14.19
N VAL A 277 4.78 6.57 -14.58
CA VAL A 277 3.67 7.51 -14.78
C VAL A 277 2.59 7.20 -13.75
N THR A 278 2.23 8.20 -12.94
CA THR A 278 1.24 8.03 -11.86
C THR A 278 0.45 9.33 -11.63
N THR A 279 -0.33 9.41 -10.56
CA THR A 279 -1.14 10.58 -10.20
C THR A 279 -0.76 11.11 -8.81
N LYS A 280 -0.96 12.41 -8.57
CA LYS A 280 -0.68 13.06 -7.26
C LYS A 280 -1.78 12.74 -6.25
N THR A 281 -1.83 11.49 -5.77
CA THR A 281 -2.83 11.02 -4.80
C THR A 281 -2.19 10.34 -3.60
N GLY A 282 -2.77 10.53 -2.40
CA GLY A 282 -2.25 9.94 -1.17
C GLY A 282 -0.78 10.30 -0.91
N SER A 283 0.03 9.31 -0.55
CA SER A 283 1.47 9.49 -0.33
C SER A 283 2.32 9.32 -1.59
N ILE A 284 1.74 9.29 -2.79
CA ILE A 284 2.53 9.22 -4.02
C ILE A 284 3.48 10.43 -4.17
N PRO A 285 3.10 11.68 -3.80
CA PRO A 285 4.04 12.81 -3.85
C PRO A 285 5.25 12.67 -2.91
N ASP A 286 5.18 11.86 -1.87
CA ASP A 286 6.35 11.53 -1.04
C ASP A 286 7.29 10.52 -1.75
N MET A 287 6.76 9.74 -2.70
CA MET A 287 7.48 8.71 -3.45
C MET A 287 8.08 9.26 -4.75
N ILE A 288 7.28 9.97 -5.51
CA ILE A 288 7.59 10.44 -6.87
C ILE A 288 7.73 11.96 -6.88
N ILE A 289 8.80 12.43 -7.50
CA ILE A 289 9.09 13.84 -7.77
C ILE A 289 8.97 14.04 -9.28
N GLU A 290 8.12 15.00 -9.69
CA GLU A 290 7.87 15.33 -11.10
C GLU A 290 9.14 15.68 -11.85
N GLY A 291 9.40 14.96 -12.95
CA GLY A 291 10.56 15.20 -13.81
C GLY A 291 11.90 14.72 -13.26
N ASP A 292 11.91 14.12 -12.03
CA ASP A 292 13.11 13.57 -11.41
C ASP A 292 13.01 12.05 -11.20
N THR A 293 11.95 11.57 -10.55
CA THR A 293 11.75 10.13 -10.29
C THR A 293 10.53 9.54 -11.00
N GLY A 294 9.81 10.35 -11.78
CA GLY A 294 8.66 9.93 -12.58
C GLY A 294 7.89 11.13 -13.14
N LEU A 295 6.77 10.85 -13.78
CA LEU A 295 5.86 11.84 -14.34
C LEU A 295 4.47 11.69 -13.73
N PHE A 296 3.76 12.82 -13.56
CA PHE A 296 2.39 12.83 -13.11
C PHE A 296 1.40 13.04 -14.25
N ALA A 297 0.31 12.29 -14.19
CA ALA A 297 -0.93 12.59 -14.91
C ALA A 297 -1.97 13.14 -13.93
N VAL A 298 -2.95 13.89 -14.44
CA VAL A 298 -4.10 14.34 -13.67
C VAL A 298 -5.11 13.18 -13.57
N PRO A 299 -5.64 12.85 -12.39
CA PRO A 299 -6.65 11.82 -12.26
C PRO A 299 -7.86 12.07 -13.16
N ARG A 300 -8.34 11.04 -13.85
CA ARG A 300 -9.48 11.08 -14.81
C ARG A 300 -9.22 11.90 -16.07
N ASP A 301 -7.99 12.21 -16.38
CA ASP A 301 -7.61 12.97 -17.58
C ASP A 301 -6.77 12.11 -18.52
N THR A 302 -7.41 11.66 -19.60
CA THR A 302 -6.76 10.87 -20.66
C THR A 302 -5.68 11.65 -21.40
N LYS A 303 -5.83 12.99 -21.53
CA LYS A 303 -4.86 13.81 -22.25
C LYS A 303 -3.51 13.82 -21.53
N THR A 304 -3.48 14.20 -20.26
CA THR A 304 -2.23 14.24 -19.48
C THR A 304 -1.63 12.87 -19.28
N LEU A 305 -2.45 11.82 -19.18
CA LEU A 305 -1.98 10.43 -19.12
C LEU A 305 -1.27 10.01 -20.43
N GLY A 306 -1.91 10.27 -21.56
CA GLY A 306 -1.35 9.99 -22.89
C GLY A 306 -0.06 10.76 -23.15
N GLU A 307 -0.02 12.05 -22.82
CA GLU A 307 1.18 12.91 -22.95
C GLU A 307 2.34 12.40 -22.09
N SER A 308 2.09 12.02 -20.83
CA SER A 308 3.12 11.48 -19.92
C SER A 308 3.67 10.13 -20.39
N LEU A 309 2.79 9.22 -20.86
CA LEU A 309 3.22 7.95 -21.43
C LEU A 309 4.00 8.14 -22.73
N SER A 310 3.49 9.00 -23.65
CA SER A 310 4.16 9.30 -24.92
C SER A 310 5.56 9.89 -24.71
N ARG A 311 5.75 10.74 -23.70
CA ARG A 311 7.06 11.30 -23.34
C ARG A 311 8.09 10.21 -23.00
N LEU A 312 7.70 9.20 -22.21
CA LEU A 312 8.60 8.10 -21.84
C LEU A 312 8.80 7.10 -22.98
N LEU A 313 7.79 6.91 -23.85
CA LEU A 313 7.91 6.06 -25.04
C LEU A 313 8.83 6.68 -26.09
N ALA A 314 8.78 8.02 -26.26
CA ALA A 314 9.60 8.74 -27.23
C ALA A 314 11.07 8.87 -26.82
N ASP A 315 11.37 8.90 -25.52
CA ASP A 315 12.70 9.20 -24.98
C ASP A 315 13.13 8.13 -23.96
N SER A 316 13.85 7.14 -24.47
CA SER A 316 14.39 6.03 -23.65
C SER A 316 15.45 6.49 -22.64
N ASP A 317 16.19 7.57 -22.90
CA ASP A 317 17.19 8.10 -21.98
C ASP A 317 16.52 8.86 -20.83
N LEU A 318 15.44 9.59 -21.11
CA LEU A 318 14.59 10.15 -20.06
C LEU A 318 13.99 9.04 -19.20
N CYS A 319 13.43 8.00 -19.82
CA CYS A 319 12.87 6.84 -19.10
C CYS A 319 13.91 6.19 -18.19
N ARG A 320 15.13 5.96 -18.68
CA ARG A 320 16.28 5.43 -17.93
C ARG A 320 16.67 6.35 -16.76
N THR A 321 16.75 7.63 -17.00
CA THR A 321 17.15 8.63 -15.99
C THR A 321 16.15 8.66 -14.85
N LEU A 322 14.85 8.80 -15.14
CA LEU A 322 13.79 8.84 -14.13
C LEU A 322 13.71 7.51 -13.36
N GLY A 323 13.79 6.39 -14.06
CA GLY A 323 13.78 5.05 -13.43
C GLY A 323 14.98 4.83 -12.51
N GLY A 324 16.18 5.25 -12.93
CA GLY A 324 17.40 5.19 -12.11
C GLY A 324 17.32 6.05 -10.86
N ASN A 325 16.77 7.28 -10.97
CA ASN A 325 16.55 8.15 -9.83
C ASN A 325 15.49 7.57 -8.88
N ALA A 326 14.40 7.05 -9.42
CA ALA A 326 13.35 6.38 -8.64
C ALA A 326 13.92 5.20 -7.83
N ARG A 327 14.79 4.37 -8.45
CA ARG A 327 15.45 3.26 -7.75
C ARG A 327 16.32 3.76 -6.60
N ARG A 328 17.17 4.76 -6.82
CA ARG A 328 18.01 5.32 -5.74
C ARG A 328 17.17 5.83 -4.57
N LYS A 329 16.05 6.48 -4.84
CA LYS A 329 15.10 6.91 -3.81
C LYS A 329 14.47 5.72 -3.08
N ALA A 330 14.10 4.65 -3.79
CA ALA A 330 13.57 3.44 -3.17
C ALA A 330 14.58 2.78 -2.23
N GLU A 331 15.85 2.69 -2.64
CA GLU A 331 16.96 2.12 -1.84
C GLU A 331 17.17 2.89 -0.53
N THR A 332 17.12 4.21 -0.57
CA THR A 332 17.40 5.07 0.60
C THR A 332 16.21 5.21 1.54
N GLU A 333 14.99 5.36 1.02
CA GLU A 333 13.83 5.76 1.80
C GLU A 333 12.82 4.62 2.07
N PHE A 334 12.75 3.62 1.16
CA PHE A 334 11.69 2.60 1.18
C PHE A 334 12.22 1.16 1.30
N SER A 335 13.46 1.00 1.73
CA SER A 335 14.03 -0.32 2.06
C SER A 335 13.34 -0.93 3.27
N ILE A 336 12.99 -2.22 3.17
CA ILE A 336 12.32 -2.97 4.25
C ILE A 336 13.17 -3.04 5.51
N ASP A 337 14.49 -3.13 5.39
CA ASP A 337 15.41 -3.22 6.54
C ASP A 337 15.39 -1.91 7.36
N ASN A 338 15.39 -0.75 6.69
CA ASN A 338 15.27 0.54 7.35
C ASN A 338 13.88 0.74 7.96
N ASN A 339 12.85 0.27 7.30
CA ASN A 339 11.48 0.34 7.79
C ASN A 339 11.29 -0.50 9.07
N ILE A 340 11.80 -1.73 9.10
CA ILE A 340 11.76 -2.60 10.28
C ILE A 340 12.49 -1.95 11.46
N LYS A 341 13.67 -1.35 11.25
CA LYS A 341 14.37 -0.61 12.30
C LYS A 341 13.52 0.51 12.90
N LYS A 342 12.84 1.30 12.05
CA LYS A 342 11.92 2.36 12.51
C LYS A 342 10.72 1.78 13.26
N LEU A 343 10.15 0.68 12.78
CA LEU A 343 9.02 0.01 13.44
C LEU A 343 9.42 -0.53 14.82
N LEU A 344 10.58 -1.18 14.94
CA LEU A 344 11.10 -1.66 16.22
C LEU A 344 11.36 -0.51 17.19
N ALA A 345 11.93 0.59 16.74
CA ALA A 345 12.13 1.78 17.58
C ALA A 345 10.80 2.36 18.10
N VAL A 346 9.72 2.32 17.31
CA VAL A 346 8.38 2.70 17.79
C VAL A 346 7.89 1.76 18.88
N TYR A 347 8.06 0.45 18.71
CA TYR A 347 7.65 -0.53 19.71
C TYR A 347 8.43 -0.36 21.03
N GLU A 348 9.73 -0.14 20.96
CA GLU A 348 10.59 0.15 22.11
C GLU A 348 10.14 1.41 22.85
N ALA A 349 9.92 2.50 22.10
CA ALA A 349 9.51 3.80 22.68
C ALA A 349 8.20 3.73 23.46
N ILE A 350 7.21 2.94 22.99
CA ILE A 350 5.94 2.78 23.72
C ILE A 350 6.03 1.78 24.87
N SER A 351 6.96 0.82 24.80
CA SER A 351 7.17 -0.18 25.87
C SER A 351 7.85 0.45 27.08
N CYS A 352 8.77 1.40 26.88
CA CYS A 352 9.49 2.11 27.95
C CYS A 352 8.66 3.22 28.63
N ARG A 353 7.52 3.65 28.06
CA ARG A 353 6.66 4.64 28.69
C ARG A 353 5.85 3.95 29.80
N GLU A 354 6.10 4.34 31.06
CA GLU A 354 5.25 3.95 32.19
C GLU A 354 3.79 4.33 31.92
N PRO A 355 2.81 3.54 32.41
CA PRO A 355 1.41 3.91 32.29
C PRO A 355 1.20 5.25 33.03
N HIS A 356 0.78 6.30 32.30
CA HIS A 356 0.29 7.52 32.92
C HIS A 356 -0.88 7.15 33.84
N HIS A 357 -0.69 7.29 35.14
CA HIS A 357 -1.75 7.28 36.14
C HIS A 357 -2.52 8.58 35.96
N GLU A 358 -3.67 8.55 35.27
CA GLU A 358 -4.75 9.52 35.42
C GLU A 358 -6.00 8.81 35.94
#